data_171e3b860b112183edd784a56d1c5772
#
_entry.id   171e3b860b112183edd784a56d1c5772
#
_cell.length_a   1.000
_cell.length_b   1.000
_cell.length_c   1.000
_cell.angle_alpha   90.00
_cell.angle_beta   90.00
_cell.angle_gamma   90.00
#
_symmetry.space_group_name_H-M   'P 1'
#
loop_
_entity.id
_entity.type
_entity.pdbx_description
1 polymer ?
#
loop_
_entity_poly.entity_id
_entity_poly.type
_entity_poly.pdbx_seq_one_letter_code
_entity_poly.pdbx_strand_id
1 'polypeptide(L)'
;MVETVANTEIKNNKEQIEYMNAFGVVSNNYFVVYDVCKKIRTNIEDTRFVSIQKVRKIRKNALLIGLSVYMTIGIYYIELPLTNKIFFSFLAFSLLIAGILIKEYYYKFKIVKFDNECIEFEVKKKFKEDAKKIQ
;
A
#
# COMPACT_ATOMS: atom_id res chain seq x y z
N MET A 1 -1.80 -8.24 59.99
CA MET A 1 -2.43 -8.02 58.68
C MET A 1 -1.59 -6.97 57.96
N VAL A 2 -0.60 -7.40 57.25
CA VAL A 2 0.33 -6.54 56.55
C VAL A 2 0.15 -6.85 55.05
N GLU A 3 -0.47 -5.94 54.33
CA GLU A 3 -0.52 -5.96 52.87
C GLU A 3 0.88 -5.77 52.35
N THR A 4 1.46 -6.83 51.85
CA THR A 4 2.66 -6.75 51.03
C THR A 4 2.22 -6.18 49.66
N VAL A 5 2.31 -4.88 49.53
CA VAL A 5 2.27 -4.21 48.23
C VAL A 5 3.49 -4.73 47.49
N ALA A 6 3.25 -5.62 46.55
CA ALA A 6 4.23 -6.00 45.55
C ALA A 6 4.58 -4.72 44.80
N ASN A 7 5.71 -4.12 45.15
CA ASN A 7 6.40 -3.16 44.32
C ASN A 7 6.76 -3.87 43.03
N THR A 8 5.84 -3.79 42.06
CA THR A 8 6.18 -4.02 40.67
C THR A 8 7.18 -2.92 40.34
N GLU A 9 8.46 -3.26 40.39
CA GLU A 9 9.50 -2.47 39.77
C GLU A 9 9.07 -2.26 38.32
N ILE A 10 8.40 -1.15 38.10
CA ILE A 10 8.32 -0.55 36.77
C ILE A 10 9.78 -0.19 36.48
N LYS A 11 10.49 -1.14 35.89
CA LYS A 11 11.74 -0.88 35.19
C LYS A 11 11.43 0.22 34.22
N ASN A 12 11.66 1.44 34.62
CA ASN A 12 11.72 2.63 33.81
C ASN A 12 12.93 2.47 32.85
N ASN A 13 12.86 1.48 31.97
CA ASN A 13 13.55 1.58 30.70
C ASN A 13 12.86 2.76 30.03
N LYS A 14 13.43 3.94 30.21
CA LYS A 14 13.11 5.11 29.38
C LYS A 14 13.28 4.62 27.95
N GLU A 15 12.18 4.23 27.33
CA GLU A 15 12.12 3.88 25.93
C GLU A 15 12.57 5.14 25.20
N GLN A 16 13.82 5.17 24.81
CA GLN A 16 14.42 6.33 24.17
C GLN A 16 13.90 6.34 22.74
N ILE A 17 12.96 7.24 22.48
CA ILE A 17 12.42 7.45 21.14
C ILE A 17 13.52 8.12 20.34
N GLU A 18 14.04 7.42 19.34
CA GLU A 18 15.06 7.94 18.44
C GLU A 18 14.47 8.80 17.34
N TYR A 19 13.33 8.38 16.82
CA TYR A 19 12.66 9.07 15.73
C TYR A 19 11.15 8.90 15.80
N MET A 20 10.41 9.96 15.50
CA MET A 20 8.95 9.95 15.45
C MET A 20 8.46 10.81 14.28
N ASN A 21 7.52 10.28 13.51
CA ASN A 21 6.81 11.02 12.48
C ASN A 21 5.35 10.57 12.34
N ALA A 22 4.60 11.12 11.38
CA ALA A 22 3.20 10.77 11.15
C ALA A 22 2.97 9.32 10.71
N PHE A 23 4.02 8.64 10.24
CA PHE A 23 3.96 7.25 9.79
C PHE A 23 4.29 6.26 10.91
N GLY A 24 5.16 6.62 11.85
CA GLY A 24 5.52 5.72 12.94
C GLY A 24 6.52 6.30 13.92
N VAL A 25 6.94 5.45 14.85
CA VAL A 25 7.91 5.74 15.89
C VAL A 25 8.99 4.67 15.89
N VAL A 26 10.23 5.09 15.95
CA VAL A 26 11.41 4.22 16.13
C VAL A 26 11.99 4.45 17.50
N SER A 27 12.19 3.39 18.23
CA SER A 27 12.84 3.32 19.54
C SER A 27 14.03 2.36 19.45
N ASN A 28 14.89 2.34 20.47
CA ASN A 28 16.10 1.51 20.50
C ASN A 28 15.84 0.01 20.24
N ASN A 29 14.67 -0.51 20.65
CA ASN A 29 14.39 -1.94 20.63
C ASN A 29 13.23 -2.31 19.69
N TYR A 30 12.40 -1.36 19.29
CA TYR A 30 11.25 -1.63 18.45
C TYR A 30 10.90 -0.45 17.57
N PHE A 31 10.18 -0.72 16.51
CA PHE A 31 9.48 0.31 15.76
C PHE A 31 7.98 0.04 15.68
N VAL A 32 7.21 1.10 15.64
CA VAL A 32 5.76 1.09 15.54
C VAL A 32 5.37 1.83 14.29
N VAL A 33 4.61 1.17 13.43
CA VAL A 33 4.08 1.78 12.22
C VAL A 33 2.58 1.96 12.36
N TYR A 34 2.09 3.15 12.01
CA TYR A 34 0.67 3.48 12.03
C TYR A 34 0.07 3.24 10.65
N ASP A 35 -0.64 2.13 10.50
CA ASP A 35 -1.52 1.91 9.36
C ASP A 35 -2.91 2.52 9.64
N VAL A 36 -3.74 2.66 8.60
CA VAL A 36 -5.07 3.32 8.67
C VAL A 36 -5.97 2.68 9.73
N CYS A 37 -5.83 1.37 9.95
CA CYS A 37 -6.69 0.58 10.85
C CYS A 37 -5.92 -0.18 11.92
N LYS A 38 -4.58 -0.22 11.88
CA LYS A 38 -3.78 -1.05 12.76
C LYS A 38 -2.48 -0.35 13.18
N LYS A 39 -2.12 -0.54 14.43
CA LYS A 39 -0.81 -0.20 14.96
C LYS A 39 0.04 -1.48 14.94
N ILE A 40 1.09 -1.48 14.14
CA ILE A 40 1.99 -2.63 13.99
C ILE A 40 3.25 -2.34 14.80
N ARG A 41 3.47 -3.11 15.87
CA ARG A 41 4.70 -3.05 16.66
C ARG A 41 5.59 -4.24 16.30
N THR A 42 6.84 -3.98 16.00
CA THR A 42 7.82 -5.00 15.63
C THR A 42 9.14 -4.70 16.34
N ASN A 43 9.77 -5.74 16.91
CA ASN A 43 11.09 -5.61 17.52
C ASN A 43 12.15 -5.46 16.40
N ILE A 44 13.11 -4.58 16.62
CA ILE A 44 14.21 -4.35 15.67
C ILE A 44 15.05 -5.61 15.55
N GLU A 45 15.31 -6.31 16.65
CA GLU A 45 16.11 -7.55 16.68
C GLU A 45 15.49 -8.68 15.86
N ASP A 46 14.16 -8.75 15.76
CA ASP A 46 13.43 -9.76 14.99
C ASP A 46 13.34 -9.40 13.50
N THR A 47 13.73 -8.18 13.11
CA THR A 47 13.57 -7.65 11.77
C THR A 47 14.83 -7.84 10.95
N ARG A 48 14.72 -8.60 9.86
CA ARG A 48 15.82 -8.81 8.92
C ARG A 48 16.05 -7.62 8.01
N PHE A 49 14.98 -7.08 7.43
CA PHE A 49 15.02 -5.84 6.66
C PHE A 49 13.63 -5.21 6.51
N VAL A 50 13.66 -3.91 6.24
CA VAL A 50 12.49 -3.09 5.94
C VAL A 50 12.68 -2.48 4.56
N SER A 51 11.65 -2.48 3.72
CA SER A 51 11.75 -1.89 2.39
C SER A 51 10.45 -1.21 1.96
N ILE A 52 10.61 -0.18 1.13
CA ILE A 52 9.48 0.48 0.48
C ILE A 52 9.54 0.16 -1.01
N GLN A 53 8.50 -0.50 -1.49
CA GLN A 53 8.38 -0.87 -2.89
C GLN A 53 7.33 -0.01 -3.58
N LYS A 54 7.66 0.47 -4.77
CA LYS A 54 6.72 1.14 -5.67
C LYS A 54 6.04 0.08 -6.53
N VAL A 55 4.74 -0.10 -6.35
CA VAL A 55 3.96 -1.11 -7.08
C VAL A 55 2.96 -0.42 -8.01
N ARG A 56 2.84 -0.90 -9.24
CA ARG A 56 1.88 -0.37 -10.21
C ARG A 56 0.48 -0.94 -9.93
N LYS A 57 -0.51 -0.07 -9.85
CA LYS A 57 -1.93 -0.44 -9.79
C LYS A 57 -2.43 -0.82 -11.18
N ILE A 58 -2.53 -2.11 -11.48
CA ILE A 58 -2.94 -2.62 -12.79
C ILE A 58 -4.46 -2.72 -12.91
N ARG A 59 -5.19 -2.80 -11.80
CA ARG A 59 -6.63 -3.09 -11.77
C ARG A 59 -7.47 -2.14 -12.63
N LYS A 60 -7.22 -0.82 -12.57
CA LYS A 60 -7.94 0.17 -13.37
C LYS A 60 -7.63 0.03 -14.87
N ASN A 61 -6.37 -0.22 -15.20
CA ASN A 61 -5.95 -0.42 -16.59
C ASN A 61 -6.63 -1.66 -17.19
N ALA A 62 -6.66 -2.77 -16.43
CA ALA A 62 -7.33 -3.99 -16.88
C ALA A 62 -8.82 -3.78 -17.11
N LEU A 63 -9.50 -2.99 -16.27
CA LEU A 63 -10.91 -2.65 -16.46
C LEU A 63 -11.13 -1.81 -17.71
N LEU A 64 -10.30 -0.80 -17.98
CA LEU A 64 -10.43 0.05 -19.18
C LEU A 64 -10.17 -0.73 -20.47
N ILE A 65 -9.14 -1.58 -20.46
CA ILE A 65 -8.81 -2.44 -21.59
C ILE A 65 -9.93 -3.47 -21.81
N GLY A 66 -10.42 -4.11 -20.74
CA GLY A 66 -11.53 -5.06 -20.82
C GLY A 66 -12.81 -4.43 -21.38
N LEU A 67 -13.14 -3.21 -20.95
CA LEU A 67 -14.30 -2.46 -21.45
C LEU A 67 -14.13 -2.11 -22.93
N SER A 68 -12.94 -1.69 -23.36
CA SER A 68 -12.61 -1.41 -24.75
C SER A 68 -12.81 -2.66 -25.62
N VAL A 69 -12.29 -3.81 -25.21
CA VAL A 69 -12.47 -5.08 -25.93
C VAL A 69 -13.94 -5.47 -25.99
N TYR A 70 -14.67 -5.36 -24.88
CA TYR A 70 -16.10 -5.67 -24.83
C TYR A 70 -16.91 -4.79 -25.80
N MET A 71 -16.63 -3.47 -25.83
CA MET A 71 -17.27 -2.56 -26.77
C MET A 71 -16.95 -2.91 -28.23
N THR A 72 -15.70 -3.26 -28.54
CA THR A 72 -15.28 -3.65 -29.87
C THR A 72 -16.05 -4.89 -30.37
N ILE A 73 -16.17 -5.89 -29.50
CA ILE A 73 -16.97 -7.10 -29.78
C ILE A 73 -18.44 -6.74 -30.02
N GLY A 74 -19.02 -5.90 -29.14
CA GLY A 74 -20.42 -5.45 -29.29
C GLY A 74 -20.70 -4.76 -30.62
N ILE A 75 -19.79 -3.89 -31.09
CA ILE A 75 -19.92 -3.22 -32.39
C ILE A 75 -19.97 -4.22 -33.56
N TYR A 76 -19.28 -5.34 -33.45
CA TYR A 76 -19.22 -6.36 -34.48
C TYR A 76 -20.49 -7.18 -34.56
N TYR A 77 -21.11 -7.50 -33.41
CA TYR A 77 -22.29 -8.36 -33.33
C TYR A 77 -23.62 -7.61 -33.43
N ILE A 78 -23.65 -6.30 -33.21
CA ILE A 78 -24.87 -5.50 -33.23
C ILE A 78 -24.95 -4.77 -34.57
N GLU A 79 -26.08 -4.89 -35.28
CA GLU A 79 -26.35 -4.12 -36.49
C GLU A 79 -26.67 -2.67 -36.14
N LEU A 80 -25.63 -1.83 -36.10
CA LEU A 80 -25.73 -0.41 -35.84
C LEU A 80 -25.61 0.39 -37.15
N PRO A 81 -26.25 1.58 -37.24
CA PRO A 81 -25.99 2.53 -38.31
C PRO A 81 -24.49 2.86 -38.39
N LEU A 82 -24.00 3.15 -39.62
CA LEU A 82 -22.58 3.39 -39.85
C LEU A 82 -22.00 4.50 -39.00
N THR A 83 -22.74 5.59 -38.79
CA THR A 83 -22.36 6.71 -37.92
C THR A 83 -22.12 6.27 -36.47
N ASN A 84 -23.00 5.43 -35.94
CA ASN A 84 -22.87 4.92 -34.58
C ASN A 84 -21.69 3.95 -34.47
N LYS A 85 -21.45 3.11 -35.46
CA LYS A 85 -20.26 2.22 -35.51
C LYS A 85 -18.96 3.02 -35.44
N ILE A 86 -18.85 4.10 -36.19
CA ILE A 86 -17.67 4.97 -36.17
C ILE A 86 -17.49 5.61 -34.83
N PHE A 87 -18.55 6.15 -34.21
CA PHE A 87 -18.50 6.79 -32.90
C PHE A 87 -18.05 5.81 -31.81
N PHE A 88 -18.67 4.63 -31.73
CA PHE A 88 -18.32 3.63 -30.72
C PHE A 88 -16.92 3.03 -30.94
N SER A 89 -16.47 2.91 -32.19
CA SER A 89 -15.10 2.48 -32.50
C SER A 89 -14.07 3.49 -31.97
N PHE A 90 -14.32 4.78 -32.17
CA PHE A 90 -13.46 5.85 -31.66
C PHE A 90 -13.44 5.86 -30.13
N LEU A 91 -14.59 5.66 -29.48
CA LEU A 91 -14.69 5.57 -28.05
C LEU A 91 -13.93 4.34 -27.49
N ALA A 92 -14.09 3.18 -28.10
CA ALA A 92 -13.38 1.96 -27.71
C ALA A 92 -11.86 2.14 -27.85
N PHE A 93 -11.40 2.75 -28.94
CA PHE A 93 -9.98 3.06 -29.16
C PHE A 93 -9.43 4.05 -28.12
N SER A 94 -10.19 5.09 -27.78
CA SER A 94 -9.82 6.05 -26.74
C SER A 94 -9.69 5.39 -25.36
N LEU A 95 -10.58 4.48 -25.00
CA LEU A 95 -10.51 3.71 -23.75
C LEU A 95 -9.28 2.79 -23.71
N LEU A 96 -8.92 2.18 -24.83
CA LEU A 96 -7.73 1.34 -24.95
C LEU A 96 -6.46 2.15 -24.72
N ILE A 97 -6.35 3.31 -25.39
CA ILE A 97 -5.21 4.24 -25.19
C ILE A 97 -5.14 4.69 -23.72
N ALA A 98 -6.27 5.12 -23.13
CA ALA A 98 -6.32 5.51 -21.73
C ALA A 98 -5.88 4.36 -20.80
N GLY A 99 -6.32 3.13 -21.05
CA GLY A 99 -5.93 1.95 -20.31
C GLY A 99 -4.42 1.67 -20.36
N ILE A 100 -3.74 2.01 -21.44
CA ILE A 100 -2.29 1.85 -21.59
C ILE A 100 -1.53 3.01 -20.94
N LEU A 101 -1.97 4.25 -21.14
CA LEU A 101 -1.26 5.45 -20.73
C LEU A 101 -1.39 5.74 -19.23
N ILE A 102 -2.52 5.42 -18.60
CA ILE A 102 -2.72 5.67 -17.19
C ILE A 102 -1.79 4.78 -16.37
N LYS A 103 -0.88 5.40 -15.61
CA LYS A 103 0.07 4.72 -14.72
C LYS A 103 -0.17 5.18 -13.29
N GLU A 104 -0.98 4.43 -12.55
CA GLU A 104 -1.13 4.65 -11.11
C GLU A 104 -0.16 3.77 -10.34
N TYR A 105 0.49 4.35 -9.33
CA TYR A 105 1.40 3.64 -8.43
C TYR A 105 0.94 3.82 -7.00
N TYR A 106 1.19 2.78 -6.20
CA TYR A 106 1.10 2.86 -4.75
C TYR A 106 2.41 2.40 -4.13
N TYR A 107 2.63 2.74 -2.89
CA TYR A 107 3.81 2.35 -2.16
C TYR A 107 3.43 1.28 -1.16
N LYS A 108 4.22 0.22 -1.11
CA LYS A 108 4.06 -0.90 -0.21
C LYS A 108 5.22 -0.92 0.76
N PHE A 109 4.94 -0.83 2.04
CA PHE A 109 5.91 -1.00 3.10
C PHE A 109 5.97 -2.47 3.46
N LYS A 110 7.17 -3.04 3.45
CA LYS A 110 7.41 -4.45 3.66
C LYS A 110 8.41 -4.61 4.80
N ILE A 111 8.01 -5.37 5.81
CA ILE A 111 8.84 -5.77 6.94
C ILE A 111 9.05 -7.27 6.81
N VAL A 112 10.30 -7.71 6.76
CA VAL A 112 10.65 -9.13 6.73
C VAL A 112 11.37 -9.46 8.02
N LYS A 113 10.85 -10.42 8.77
CA LYS A 113 11.45 -10.93 9.99
C LYS A 113 12.43 -12.06 9.70
N PHE A 114 13.26 -12.42 10.67
CA PHE A 114 14.20 -13.52 10.54
C PHE A 114 13.54 -14.90 10.45
N ASP A 115 12.32 -15.05 10.97
CA ASP A 115 11.50 -16.26 10.82
C ASP A 115 10.82 -16.39 9.45
N ASN A 116 11.15 -15.50 8.50
CA ASN A 116 10.53 -15.34 7.18
C ASN A 116 9.08 -14.85 7.21
N GLU A 117 8.55 -14.44 8.36
CA GLU A 117 7.27 -13.74 8.40
C GLU A 117 7.40 -12.40 7.66
N CYS A 118 6.45 -12.15 6.78
CA CYS A 118 6.43 -10.93 5.98
C CYS A 118 5.15 -10.15 6.28
N ILE A 119 5.32 -8.94 6.77
CA ILE A 119 4.22 -8.00 7.03
C ILE A 119 4.25 -6.95 5.94
N GLU A 120 3.16 -6.83 5.20
CA GLU A 120 3.03 -5.87 4.10
C GLU A 120 1.77 -5.02 4.26
N PHE A 121 1.89 -3.72 4.02
CA PHE A 121 0.75 -2.81 4.01
C PHE A 121 0.96 -1.63 3.06
N GLU A 122 -0.15 -1.06 2.59
CA GLU A 122 -0.13 0.04 1.62
C GLU A 122 0.16 1.37 2.33
N VAL A 123 1.14 2.11 1.83
CA VAL A 123 1.49 3.45 2.32
C VAL A 123 0.78 4.50 1.47
N LYS A 124 0.01 5.38 2.10
CA LYS A 124 -0.59 6.51 1.40
C LYS A 124 0.50 7.42 0.84
N LYS A 125 0.28 7.94 -0.36
CA LYS A 125 1.25 8.78 -1.09
C LYS A 125 1.79 9.95 -0.24
N LYS A 126 0.95 10.55 0.62
CA LYS A 126 1.33 11.64 1.52
C LYS A 126 2.35 11.25 2.60
N PHE A 127 2.41 9.97 2.98
CA PHE A 127 3.32 9.46 4.02
C PHE A 127 4.58 8.79 3.45
N LYS A 128 4.78 8.84 2.13
CA LYS A 128 5.91 8.19 1.46
C LYS A 128 7.26 8.65 1.99
N GLU A 129 7.44 9.97 2.17
CA GLU A 129 8.73 10.52 2.63
C GLU A 129 8.95 10.19 4.11
N ASP A 130 7.90 10.18 4.93
CA ASP A 130 7.99 9.79 6.33
C ASP A 130 8.30 8.29 6.49
N ALA A 131 7.72 7.45 5.65
CA ALA A 131 7.99 6.01 5.62
C ALA A 131 9.44 5.71 5.21
N LYS A 132 10.01 6.47 4.26
CA LYS A 132 11.42 6.33 3.87
C LYS A 132 12.42 6.67 4.98
N LYS A 133 12.06 7.55 5.89
CA LYS A 133 12.92 7.91 7.02
C LYS A 133 12.94 6.85 8.11
N ILE A 134 11.99 5.92 8.11
CA ILE A 134 11.90 4.78 9.05
C ILE A 134 12.59 3.53 8.45
N GLN A 135 12.81 3.47 7.14
CA GLN A 135 13.55 2.41 6.48
C GLN A 135 15.02 2.42 6.88
#